data_b638d05db2613b250661ef54dc1d93ee
#
_entry.id   b638d05db2613b250661ef54dc1d93ee
#
_cell.length_a   1.000
_cell.length_b   1.000
_cell.length_c   1.000
_cell.angle_alpha   90.00
_cell.angle_beta   90.00
_cell.angle_gamma   90.00
#
_symmetry.space_group_name_H-M   'P 1'
#
loop_
_entity.id
_entity.type
_entity.pdbx_description
1 polymer ?
#
loop_
_entity_poly.entity_id
_entity_poly.type
_entity_poly.pdbx_seq_one_letter_code
_entity_poly.pdbx_strand_id
1 'polypeptide(L)'
;MSLEFDKIYNMDCVEGLKKLDSDSIDLIVTSPPYNVGIDYDSWNDNMAWEDYLNWCREWLKECFRVLKDDGRICVNHYIASSKKEDKDRFPLFDFRNIMEDIGYTINKIAIWEDRTMTKMTAWGSWLSASSPYLNTPYEGILIGYKKQWKKKNSGISTIDKDTFLEGVSGIWNLGTTIGKTKACFPESLPNMCIQLFSYKDDVVLDPFMGSGTTAVVAKRTGRHFVGFEISKNYCSISNARLIGSAHPEIVQETDGGVVLSKQKFDID
;
A
#
# COMPACT_ATOMS: atom_id res chain seq x y z
N MET A 1 21.81 7.89 -13.81
CA MET A 1 20.92 9.06 -13.69
C MET A 1 19.91 8.74 -12.61
N SER A 2 19.77 9.63 -11.64
CA SER A 2 18.72 9.53 -10.60
C SER A 2 17.33 9.67 -11.22
N LEU A 3 16.32 8.99 -10.66
CA LEU A 3 14.95 9.10 -11.14
C LEU A 3 14.35 10.44 -10.71
N GLU A 4 13.46 10.97 -11.55
CA GLU A 4 12.73 12.20 -11.24
C GLU A 4 11.51 11.90 -10.36
N PHE A 5 11.14 12.82 -9.49
CA PHE A 5 9.90 12.77 -8.73
C PHE A 5 8.68 13.13 -9.59
N ASP A 6 7.50 12.94 -9.05
CA ASP A 6 6.19 13.14 -9.69
C ASP A 6 5.97 12.22 -10.90
N LYS A 7 6.56 11.03 -10.84
CA LYS A 7 6.47 10.00 -11.88
C LYS A 7 6.20 8.61 -11.33
N ILE A 8 5.49 7.82 -12.12
CA ILE A 8 5.30 6.38 -11.93
C ILE A 8 6.07 5.67 -13.02
N TYR A 9 6.97 4.79 -12.65
CA TYR A 9 7.85 4.06 -13.55
C TYR A 9 7.37 2.62 -13.75
N ASN A 10 7.23 2.20 -15.00
CA ASN A 10 6.92 0.82 -15.33
C ASN A 10 8.18 -0.04 -15.23
N MET A 11 8.45 -0.56 -14.05
CA MET A 11 9.60 -1.44 -13.77
C MET A 11 9.41 -2.21 -12.46
N ASP A 12 10.23 -3.22 -12.24
CA ASP A 12 10.35 -3.92 -10.97
C ASP A 12 10.72 -2.96 -9.83
N CYS A 13 10.15 -3.19 -8.64
CA CYS A 13 10.33 -2.31 -7.50
C CYS A 13 11.79 -2.28 -7.00
N VAL A 14 12.47 -3.42 -6.95
CA VAL A 14 13.88 -3.51 -6.49
C VAL A 14 14.81 -2.81 -7.48
N GLU A 15 14.58 -3.01 -8.77
CA GLU A 15 15.30 -2.33 -9.85
C GLU A 15 15.09 -0.80 -9.81
N GLY A 16 13.86 -0.38 -9.55
CA GLY A 16 13.50 1.03 -9.43
C GLY A 16 14.12 1.68 -8.19
N LEU A 17 13.98 1.04 -7.04
CA LEU A 17 14.55 1.51 -5.77
C LEU A 17 16.06 1.72 -5.87
N LYS A 18 16.83 0.81 -6.50
CA LYS A 18 18.26 0.93 -6.70
C LYS A 18 18.67 2.19 -7.49
N LYS A 19 17.76 2.78 -8.28
CA LYS A 19 18.02 4.00 -9.06
C LYS A 19 17.71 5.29 -8.30
N LEU A 20 17.08 5.20 -7.12
CA LEU A 20 16.88 6.34 -6.24
C LEU A 20 18.11 6.59 -5.38
N ASP A 21 18.37 7.86 -5.09
CA ASP A 21 19.44 8.25 -4.18
C ASP A 21 19.12 7.82 -2.74
N SER A 22 20.16 7.51 -1.96
CA SER A 22 20.02 7.28 -0.52
C SER A 22 19.47 8.54 0.16
N ASP A 23 18.70 8.36 1.23
CA ASP A 23 18.18 9.47 2.05
C ASP A 23 17.39 10.53 1.27
N SER A 24 16.66 10.12 0.22
CA SER A 24 15.89 10.99 -0.66
C SER A 24 14.37 11.01 -0.36
N ILE A 25 13.85 10.00 0.35
CA ILE A 25 12.43 9.77 0.58
C ILE A 25 12.03 10.15 2.01
N ASP A 26 10.93 10.87 2.15
CA ASP A 26 10.40 11.32 3.45
C ASP A 26 9.41 10.32 4.06
N LEU A 27 8.59 9.70 3.21
CA LEU A 27 7.56 8.75 3.62
C LEU A 27 7.38 7.64 2.58
N ILE A 28 7.28 6.41 3.05
CA ILE A 28 6.85 5.27 2.23
C ILE A 28 5.46 4.84 2.70
N VAL A 29 4.53 4.71 1.75
CA VAL A 29 3.18 4.18 2.00
C VAL A 29 2.90 3.12 0.98
N THR A 30 2.72 1.87 1.41
CA THR A 30 2.63 0.76 0.48
C THR A 30 1.82 -0.42 1.01
N SER A 31 1.30 -1.20 0.08
CA SER A 31 0.71 -2.52 0.29
C SER A 31 1.32 -3.47 -0.74
N PRO A 32 2.29 -4.30 -0.36
CA PRO A 32 2.91 -5.25 -1.29
C PRO A 32 1.90 -6.30 -1.74
N PRO A 33 2.16 -7.06 -2.81
CA PRO A 33 1.39 -8.27 -3.11
C PRO A 33 1.37 -9.21 -1.91
N TYR A 34 0.21 -9.78 -1.57
CA TYR A 34 0.01 -10.49 -0.29
C TYR A 34 0.37 -11.98 -0.34
N ASN A 35 0.74 -12.48 -1.50
CA ASN A 35 1.04 -13.90 -1.75
C ASN A 35 -0.15 -14.84 -1.41
N VAL A 36 -1.35 -14.45 -1.86
CA VAL A 36 -2.60 -15.17 -1.59
C VAL A 36 -3.22 -15.79 -2.83
N GLY A 37 -2.49 -15.77 -3.93
CA GLY A 37 -2.89 -16.36 -5.20
C GLY A 37 -3.84 -15.46 -5.99
N ILE A 38 -3.70 -14.15 -5.89
CA ILE A 38 -4.37 -13.21 -6.79
C ILE A 38 -3.71 -13.35 -8.16
N ASP A 39 -4.52 -13.55 -9.19
CA ASP A 39 -4.06 -13.60 -10.56
C ASP A 39 -3.76 -12.17 -11.06
N TYR A 40 -2.53 -11.71 -10.81
CA TYR A 40 -1.99 -10.49 -11.41
C TYR A 40 -1.43 -10.79 -12.81
N ASP A 41 -1.45 -9.81 -13.70
CA ASP A 41 -0.97 -9.99 -15.08
C ASP A 41 0.55 -10.16 -15.20
N SER A 42 1.31 -9.64 -14.24
CA SER A 42 2.78 -9.57 -14.31
C SER A 42 3.49 -10.03 -13.04
N TRP A 43 2.77 -10.65 -12.10
CA TRP A 43 3.32 -11.08 -10.82
C TRP A 43 2.78 -12.45 -10.38
N ASN A 44 3.66 -13.32 -9.91
CA ASN A 44 3.28 -14.60 -9.31
C ASN A 44 2.97 -14.44 -7.82
N ASP A 45 1.69 -14.30 -7.48
CA ASP A 45 1.20 -14.13 -6.10
C ASP A 45 0.98 -15.49 -5.37
N ASN A 46 1.73 -16.52 -5.76
CA ASN A 46 1.64 -17.86 -5.18
C ASN A 46 3.05 -18.48 -5.01
N MET A 47 3.95 -17.74 -4.37
CA MET A 47 5.32 -18.19 -4.07
C MET A 47 5.32 -19.05 -2.81
N ALA A 48 6.37 -19.89 -2.64
CA ALA A 48 6.67 -20.46 -1.34
C ALA A 48 6.87 -19.35 -0.31
N TRP A 49 6.36 -19.52 0.93
CA TRP A 49 6.32 -18.44 1.90
C TRP A 49 7.70 -17.87 2.22
N GLU A 50 8.69 -18.74 2.36
CA GLU A 50 10.07 -18.31 2.63
C GLU A 50 10.67 -17.50 1.46
N ASP A 51 10.41 -17.91 0.20
CA ASP A 51 10.85 -17.17 -0.99
C ASP A 51 10.20 -15.79 -1.05
N TYR A 52 8.89 -15.71 -0.71
CA TYR A 52 8.19 -14.44 -0.57
C TYR A 52 8.83 -13.53 0.48
N LEU A 53 9.14 -14.06 1.67
CA LEU A 53 9.78 -13.28 2.73
C LEU A 53 11.20 -12.83 2.36
N ASN A 54 11.96 -13.66 1.63
CA ASN A 54 13.28 -13.29 1.12
C ASN A 54 13.17 -12.13 0.11
N TRP A 55 12.22 -12.20 -0.82
CA TRP A 55 11.92 -11.09 -1.73
C TRP A 55 11.46 -9.83 -0.96
N CYS A 56 10.63 -9.98 0.07
CA CYS A 56 10.25 -8.86 0.94
C CYS A 56 11.46 -8.21 1.61
N ARG A 57 12.42 -8.98 2.05
CA ARG A 57 13.67 -8.47 2.64
C ARG A 57 14.47 -7.62 1.64
N GLU A 58 14.50 -8.00 0.36
CA GLU A 58 15.23 -7.25 -0.66
C GLU A 58 14.67 -5.84 -0.87
N TRP A 59 13.38 -5.72 -1.13
CA TRP A 59 12.80 -4.39 -1.36
C TRP A 59 12.72 -3.55 -0.07
N LEU A 60 12.50 -4.15 1.10
CA LEU A 60 12.52 -3.42 2.38
C LEU A 60 13.90 -2.86 2.70
N LYS A 61 14.98 -3.59 2.34
CA LYS A 61 16.34 -3.11 2.50
C LYS A 61 16.63 -1.89 1.61
N GLU A 62 16.18 -1.91 0.36
CA GLU A 62 16.30 -0.75 -0.52
C GLU A 62 15.42 0.42 -0.06
N CYS A 63 14.22 0.15 0.42
CA CYS A 63 13.36 1.16 1.06
C CYS A 63 14.07 1.82 2.26
N PHE A 64 14.75 1.05 3.09
CA PHE A 64 15.54 1.58 4.21
C PHE A 64 16.68 2.49 3.73
N ARG A 65 17.35 2.11 2.66
CA ARG A 65 18.46 2.89 2.08
C ARG A 65 17.98 4.27 1.58
N VAL A 66 16.88 4.29 0.82
CA VAL A 66 16.36 5.53 0.22
C VAL A 66 15.62 6.43 1.22
N LEU A 67 15.14 5.88 2.33
CA LEU A 67 14.43 6.61 3.37
C LEU A 67 15.40 7.56 4.10
N LYS A 68 15.00 8.82 4.32
CA LYS A 68 15.73 9.78 5.14
C LYS A 68 15.84 9.28 6.59
N ASP A 69 16.82 9.80 7.34
CA ASP A 69 17.05 9.40 8.75
C ASP A 69 15.82 9.62 9.65
N ASP A 70 15.01 10.64 9.36
CA ASP A 70 13.73 10.95 10.02
C ASP A 70 12.52 10.53 9.17
N GLY A 71 12.75 9.76 8.12
CA GLY A 71 11.72 9.23 7.24
C GLY A 71 10.95 8.08 7.88
N ARG A 72 9.73 7.90 7.42
CA ARG A 72 8.79 6.91 7.95
C ARG A 72 8.31 5.96 6.88
N ILE A 73 7.90 4.77 7.31
CA ILE A 73 7.31 3.76 6.43
C ILE A 73 6.01 3.25 7.03
N CYS A 74 4.99 3.12 6.19
CA CYS A 74 3.70 2.52 6.50
C CYS A 74 3.48 1.34 5.55
N VAL A 75 3.49 0.12 6.08
CA VAL A 75 3.24 -1.10 5.31
C VAL A 75 1.91 -1.68 5.71
N ASN A 76 0.96 -1.70 4.78
CA ASN A 76 -0.34 -2.32 4.97
C ASN A 76 -0.29 -3.80 4.58
N HIS A 77 -0.81 -4.66 5.46
CA HIS A 77 -0.94 -6.10 5.23
C HIS A 77 -1.95 -6.71 6.19
N TYR A 78 -2.46 -7.93 5.90
CA TYR A 78 -3.23 -8.59 6.94
C TYR A 78 -2.35 -9.04 8.10
N ILE A 79 -2.97 -9.05 9.30
CA ILE A 79 -2.29 -9.46 10.54
C ILE A 79 -2.11 -10.97 10.53
N ALA A 80 -3.14 -11.73 10.17
CA ALA A 80 -3.12 -13.18 10.13
C ALA A 80 -3.78 -13.69 8.85
N SER A 81 -3.31 -14.82 8.31
CA SER A 81 -3.94 -15.46 7.15
C SER A 81 -5.30 -16.04 7.53
N SER A 82 -6.30 -15.82 6.69
CA SER A 82 -7.63 -16.45 6.79
C SER A 82 -7.72 -17.79 6.06
N LYS A 83 -6.68 -18.18 5.30
CA LYS A 83 -6.67 -19.45 4.57
C LYS A 83 -6.38 -20.60 5.52
N LYS A 84 -7.14 -21.70 5.39
CA LYS A 84 -7.01 -22.89 6.23
C LYS A 84 -5.64 -23.54 6.15
N GLU A 85 -5.06 -23.58 4.96
CA GLU A 85 -3.71 -24.09 4.68
C GLU A 85 -2.59 -23.21 5.23
N ASP A 86 -2.87 -21.93 5.44
CA ASP A 86 -1.92 -20.90 5.88
C ASP A 86 -2.20 -20.40 7.32
N LYS A 87 -2.95 -21.18 8.10
CA LYS A 87 -3.46 -20.81 9.44
C LYS A 87 -2.38 -20.34 10.45
N ASP A 88 -1.14 -20.72 10.22
CA ASP A 88 -0.02 -20.39 11.09
C ASP A 88 0.79 -19.17 10.58
N ARG A 89 0.32 -18.48 9.52
CA ARG A 89 0.99 -17.31 8.97
C ARG A 89 0.44 -16.03 9.57
N PHE A 90 1.36 -15.22 10.05
CA PHE A 90 1.10 -13.89 10.58
C PHE A 90 1.97 -12.87 9.83
N PRO A 91 1.62 -12.52 8.59
CA PRO A 91 2.48 -11.74 7.70
C PRO A 91 2.97 -10.43 8.33
N LEU A 92 2.11 -9.71 9.04
CA LEU A 92 2.48 -8.44 9.65
C LEU A 92 3.59 -8.59 10.71
N PHE A 93 3.63 -9.72 11.41
CA PHE A 93 4.71 -10.01 12.37
C PHE A 93 5.99 -10.44 11.66
N ASP A 94 5.88 -11.17 10.55
CA ASP A 94 7.03 -11.51 9.70
C ASP A 94 7.65 -10.24 9.13
N PHE A 95 6.84 -9.30 8.61
CA PHE A 95 7.30 -7.99 8.15
C PHE A 95 7.99 -7.20 9.27
N ARG A 96 7.39 -7.17 10.46
CA ARG A 96 8.01 -6.54 11.63
C ARG A 96 9.41 -7.09 11.90
N ASN A 97 9.55 -8.41 11.95
CA ASN A 97 10.84 -9.06 12.22
C ASN A 97 11.86 -8.73 11.13
N ILE A 98 11.47 -8.82 9.84
CA ILE A 98 12.34 -8.44 8.72
C ILE A 98 12.78 -6.98 8.81
N MET A 99 11.87 -6.08 9.11
CA MET A 99 12.19 -4.65 9.23
C MET A 99 13.13 -4.36 10.39
N GLU A 100 12.93 -4.97 11.55
CA GLU A 100 13.83 -4.84 12.71
C GLU A 100 15.22 -5.40 12.39
N ASP A 101 15.33 -6.55 11.71
CA ASP A 101 16.60 -7.13 11.25
C ASP A 101 17.37 -6.21 10.27
N ILE A 102 16.63 -5.45 9.42
CA ILE A 102 17.22 -4.48 8.50
C ILE A 102 17.73 -3.23 9.22
N GLY A 103 17.11 -2.88 10.37
CA GLY A 103 17.48 -1.72 11.18
C GLY A 103 16.38 -0.67 11.35
N TYR A 104 15.17 -0.91 10.87
CA TYR A 104 14.04 -0.05 11.20
C TYR A 104 13.69 -0.11 12.69
N THR A 105 13.23 0.98 13.23
CA THR A 105 12.54 0.99 14.52
C THR A 105 11.04 0.97 14.28
N ILE A 106 10.37 -0.06 14.79
CA ILE A 106 8.90 -0.15 14.69
C ILE A 106 8.27 0.69 15.79
N ASN A 107 7.39 1.59 15.40
CA ASN A 107 6.69 2.49 16.32
C ASN A 107 5.38 1.89 16.79
N LYS A 108 4.44 1.65 15.87
CA LYS A 108 3.08 1.19 16.17
C LYS A 108 2.53 0.35 15.02
N ILE A 109 1.40 -0.27 15.30
CA ILE A 109 0.49 -0.84 14.30
C ILE A 109 -0.82 -0.07 14.44
N ALA A 110 -1.30 0.52 13.34
CA ALA A 110 -2.67 0.99 13.23
C ALA A 110 -3.54 -0.13 12.65
N ILE A 111 -4.80 -0.17 13.02
CA ILE A 111 -5.78 -1.16 12.55
C ILE A 111 -6.75 -0.49 11.59
N TRP A 112 -6.85 -1.00 10.38
CA TRP A 112 -7.91 -0.65 9.44
C TRP A 112 -8.99 -1.72 9.48
N GLU A 113 -10.20 -1.35 9.94
CA GLU A 113 -11.38 -2.21 9.91
C GLU A 113 -12.02 -2.21 8.52
N ASP A 114 -11.93 -3.34 7.80
CA ASP A 114 -12.64 -3.51 6.53
C ASP A 114 -14.04 -4.09 6.78
N ARG A 115 -15.03 -3.21 6.84
CA ARG A 115 -16.42 -3.58 7.09
C ARG A 115 -17.10 -4.36 5.96
N THR A 116 -16.51 -4.44 4.76
CA THR A 116 -17.07 -5.29 3.70
C THR A 116 -16.88 -6.77 4.01
N MET A 117 -15.83 -7.11 4.76
CA MET A 117 -15.52 -8.48 5.16
C MET A 117 -16.36 -8.97 6.36
N THR A 118 -17.21 -8.14 6.96
CA THR A 118 -18.03 -8.51 8.12
C THR A 118 -19.25 -9.37 7.79
N LYS A 119 -19.65 -9.49 6.52
CA LYS A 119 -20.79 -10.30 6.07
C LYS A 119 -20.44 -11.78 5.87
N MET A 120 -19.68 -12.36 6.79
CA MET A 120 -19.34 -13.78 6.71
C MET A 120 -20.46 -14.64 7.30
N THR A 121 -20.74 -15.77 6.62
CA THR A 121 -21.72 -16.78 7.06
C THR A 121 -21.06 -18.05 7.62
N ALA A 122 -19.72 -18.09 7.67
CA ALA A 122 -18.98 -19.23 8.19
C ALA A 122 -18.56 -18.95 9.65
N TRP A 123 -19.22 -19.58 10.61
CA TRP A 123 -18.96 -19.39 12.04
C TRP A 123 -18.25 -20.56 12.71
N GLY A 124 -17.86 -21.57 11.95
CA GLY A 124 -17.32 -22.81 12.51
C GLY A 124 -18.42 -23.58 13.25
N SER A 125 -18.16 -23.92 14.52
CA SER A 125 -19.19 -24.53 15.37
C SER A 125 -20.20 -23.45 15.82
N TRP A 126 -21.47 -23.62 15.42
CA TRP A 126 -22.55 -22.71 15.81
C TRP A 126 -22.91 -22.89 17.29
N LEU A 127 -22.90 -21.81 18.04
CA LEU A 127 -23.22 -21.78 19.49
C LEU A 127 -22.49 -22.82 20.34
N SER A 128 -21.29 -23.22 19.93
CA SER A 128 -20.49 -24.24 20.61
C SER A 128 -19.04 -23.82 20.69
N ALA A 129 -18.41 -24.05 21.83
CA ALA A 129 -16.98 -23.80 22.04
C ALA A 129 -16.07 -24.83 21.37
N SER A 130 -16.61 -25.81 20.65
CA SER A 130 -15.82 -26.92 20.08
C SER A 130 -14.86 -26.49 18.97
N SER A 131 -15.28 -25.56 18.08
CA SER A 131 -14.46 -25.02 16.99
C SER A 131 -15.07 -23.75 16.42
N PRO A 132 -15.20 -22.65 17.18
CA PRO A 132 -15.68 -21.39 16.63
C PRO A 132 -14.65 -20.81 15.65
N TYR A 133 -15.12 -20.17 14.58
CA TYR A 133 -14.25 -19.46 13.65
C TYR A 133 -14.21 -17.98 13.98
N LEU A 134 -13.01 -17.45 14.15
CA LEU A 134 -12.80 -16.02 14.34
C LEU A 134 -12.55 -15.36 12.99
N ASN A 135 -13.45 -14.46 12.61
CA ASN A 135 -13.24 -13.60 11.45
C ASN A 135 -12.21 -12.51 11.78
N THR A 136 -11.39 -12.16 10.80
CA THR A 136 -10.40 -11.08 10.90
C THR A 136 -10.69 -9.99 9.86
N PRO A 137 -11.79 -9.19 10.02
CA PRO A 137 -12.21 -8.18 9.06
C PRO A 137 -11.37 -6.90 9.20
N TYR A 138 -10.08 -7.05 9.36
CA TYR A 138 -9.17 -5.94 9.58
C TYR A 138 -7.80 -6.24 9.02
N GLU A 139 -7.11 -5.18 8.60
CA GLU A 139 -5.72 -5.21 8.22
C GLU A 139 -4.90 -4.35 9.19
N GLY A 140 -3.60 -4.57 9.22
CA GLY A 140 -2.69 -3.79 10.04
C GLY A 140 -1.79 -2.91 9.19
N ILE A 141 -1.62 -1.68 9.60
CA ILE A 141 -0.63 -0.77 9.03
C ILE A 141 0.56 -0.73 9.97
N LEU A 142 1.66 -1.39 9.59
CA LEU A 142 2.90 -1.40 10.35
C LEU A 142 3.64 -0.08 10.11
N ILE A 143 3.84 0.69 11.18
CA ILE A 143 4.44 2.01 11.12
C ILE A 143 5.84 1.96 11.73
N GLY A 144 6.84 2.26 10.90
CA GLY A 144 8.25 2.28 11.28
C GLY A 144 8.96 3.56 10.83
N TYR A 145 10.21 3.70 11.27
CA TYR A 145 11.09 4.80 10.88
C TYR A 145 12.57 4.34 10.84
N LYS A 146 13.43 5.12 10.17
CA LYS A 146 14.83 4.76 9.96
C LYS A 146 15.67 4.94 11.22
N LYS A 147 15.90 6.18 11.69
CA LYS A 147 16.76 6.45 12.85
C LYS A 147 16.06 7.26 13.94
N GLN A 148 15.23 8.22 13.56
CA GLN A 148 14.55 9.09 14.53
C GLN A 148 13.09 9.33 14.15
N TRP A 149 12.21 9.30 15.16
CA TRP A 149 10.78 9.53 14.95
C TRP A 149 10.45 11.00 14.71
N LYS A 150 11.10 11.89 15.46
CA LYS A 150 10.85 13.33 15.34
C LYS A 150 11.47 13.85 14.05
N LYS A 151 10.68 14.54 13.22
CA LYS A 151 11.19 15.22 12.02
C LYS A 151 12.28 16.21 12.39
N LYS A 152 13.39 16.20 11.65
CA LYS A 152 14.53 17.10 11.85
C LYS A 152 14.20 18.54 11.54
N ASN A 153 13.47 18.75 10.45
CA ASN A 153 13.05 20.07 10.01
C ASN A 153 11.54 20.24 10.18
N SER A 154 11.11 21.46 10.49
CA SER A 154 9.70 21.84 10.48
C SER A 154 9.23 22.06 9.05
N GLY A 155 7.98 21.71 8.77
CA GLY A 155 7.31 21.91 7.49
C GLY A 155 5.85 22.33 7.68
N ILE A 156 5.14 22.50 6.58
CA ILE A 156 3.71 22.86 6.61
C ILE A 156 2.89 21.58 6.77
N SER A 157 2.17 21.47 7.90
CA SER A 157 1.16 20.42 8.11
C SER A 157 -0.14 20.82 7.44
N THR A 158 -0.75 19.91 6.69
CA THR A 158 -2.02 20.10 5.99
C THR A 158 -3.17 19.29 6.59
N ILE A 159 -2.89 18.56 7.68
CA ILE A 159 -3.86 17.72 8.38
C ILE A 159 -4.87 18.59 9.12
N ASP A 160 -6.16 18.28 8.99
CA ASP A 160 -7.21 18.87 9.79
C ASP A 160 -7.34 18.19 11.17
N LYS A 161 -8.08 18.82 12.07
CA LYS A 161 -8.25 18.34 13.45
C LYS A 161 -8.89 16.96 13.54
N ASP A 162 -9.94 16.72 12.74
CA ASP A 162 -10.72 15.48 12.84
C ASP A 162 -9.93 14.31 12.29
N THR A 163 -9.28 14.48 11.15
CA THR A 163 -8.34 13.51 10.58
C THR A 163 -7.17 13.21 11.54
N PHE A 164 -6.65 14.24 12.23
CA PHE A 164 -5.59 14.03 13.22
C PHE A 164 -6.07 13.18 14.40
N LEU A 165 -7.23 13.50 14.98
CA LEU A 165 -7.77 12.78 16.13
C LEU A 165 -8.13 11.32 15.78
N GLU A 166 -8.71 11.08 14.61
CA GLU A 166 -8.95 9.72 14.11
C GLU A 166 -7.63 8.97 13.90
N GLY A 167 -6.66 9.62 13.26
CA GLY A 167 -5.37 9.00 12.95
C GLY A 167 -4.59 8.58 14.18
N VAL A 168 -4.53 9.41 15.23
CA VAL A 168 -3.79 9.09 16.46
C VAL A 168 -4.53 8.08 17.35
N SER A 169 -5.81 7.75 17.08
CA SER A 169 -6.54 6.70 17.78
C SER A 169 -5.96 5.30 17.53
N GLY A 170 -5.30 5.11 16.37
CA GLY A 170 -4.74 3.83 15.96
C GLY A 170 -5.77 2.80 15.48
N ILE A 171 -7.06 3.14 15.46
CA ILE A 171 -8.13 2.36 14.85
C ILE A 171 -8.76 3.23 13.78
N TRP A 172 -8.57 2.85 12.51
CA TRP A 172 -8.95 3.66 11.37
C TRP A 172 -10.17 3.09 10.67
N ASN A 173 -11.20 3.93 10.52
CA ASN A 173 -12.45 3.58 9.84
C ASN A 173 -12.46 4.20 8.44
N LEU A 174 -11.63 3.68 7.56
CA LEU A 174 -11.31 4.29 6.27
C LEU A 174 -12.32 4.01 5.16
N GLY A 175 -13.41 3.32 5.46
CA GLY A 175 -14.35 2.88 4.44
C GLY A 175 -13.75 1.80 3.54
N THR A 176 -14.44 1.52 2.45
CA THR A 176 -14.04 0.50 1.48
C THR A 176 -14.06 1.09 0.08
N THR A 177 -13.20 0.59 -0.80
CA THR A 177 -13.22 0.98 -2.21
C THR A 177 -13.71 -0.19 -3.04
N ILE A 178 -14.70 0.06 -3.90
CA ILE A 178 -14.94 -0.82 -5.04
C ILE A 178 -13.85 -0.45 -6.05
N GLY A 179 -12.73 -1.19 -5.98
CA GLY A 179 -11.51 -0.84 -6.70
C GLY A 179 -11.60 -1.06 -8.19
N LYS A 180 -10.85 -0.27 -8.93
CA LYS A 180 -10.65 -0.41 -10.38
C LYS A 180 -9.58 -1.45 -10.73
N THR A 181 -8.85 -1.95 -9.72
CA THR A 181 -7.83 -3.00 -9.84
C THR A 181 -8.04 -4.03 -8.73
N LYS A 182 -7.49 -5.23 -8.92
CA LYS A 182 -7.51 -6.28 -7.89
C LYS A 182 -6.73 -5.78 -6.67
N ALA A 183 -7.31 -5.96 -5.48
CA ALA A 183 -6.66 -5.68 -4.19
C ALA A 183 -6.14 -4.24 -3.97
N CYS A 184 -6.90 -3.20 -4.34
CA CYS A 184 -6.51 -1.83 -4.02
C CYS A 184 -7.12 -1.37 -2.69
N PHE A 185 -6.35 -0.63 -1.90
CA PHE A 185 -6.84 0.05 -0.72
C PHE A 185 -7.58 1.37 -1.08
N PRO A 186 -8.48 1.87 -0.19
CA PRO A 186 -9.17 3.15 -0.40
C PRO A 186 -8.21 4.34 -0.33
N GLU A 187 -8.55 5.45 -0.98
CA GLU A 187 -7.74 6.68 -0.93
C GLU A 187 -7.57 7.25 0.49
N SER A 188 -8.49 6.94 1.38
CA SER A 188 -8.44 7.31 2.79
C SER A 188 -7.24 6.71 3.53
N LEU A 189 -6.77 5.49 3.15
CA LEU A 189 -5.60 4.86 3.78
C LEU A 189 -4.30 5.66 3.51
N PRO A 190 -3.87 5.87 2.24
CA PRO A 190 -2.70 6.69 2.00
C PRO A 190 -2.90 8.15 2.44
N ASN A 191 -4.12 8.69 2.41
CA ASN A 191 -4.40 10.02 2.92
C ASN A 191 -4.09 10.12 4.42
N MET A 192 -4.55 9.15 5.21
CA MET A 192 -4.26 9.09 6.65
C MET A 192 -2.75 9.02 6.91
N CYS A 193 -2.03 8.13 6.23
CA CYS A 193 -0.58 8.00 6.38
C CYS A 193 0.15 9.28 5.97
N ILE A 194 -0.19 9.86 4.81
CA ILE A 194 0.46 11.05 4.27
C ILE A 194 0.23 12.27 5.17
N GLN A 195 -1.00 12.49 5.62
CA GLN A 195 -1.34 13.61 6.47
C GLN A 195 -0.69 13.53 7.86
N LEU A 196 -0.61 12.33 8.46
CA LEU A 196 -0.01 12.13 9.77
C LEU A 196 1.52 12.20 9.75
N PHE A 197 2.17 11.74 8.66
CA PHE A 197 3.58 11.40 8.71
C PHE A 197 4.45 12.18 7.72
N SER A 198 3.89 13.12 6.96
CA SER A 198 4.64 13.98 6.05
C SER A 198 4.18 15.43 6.09
N TYR A 199 5.06 16.34 5.72
CA TYR A 199 4.74 17.73 5.46
C TYR A 199 4.43 17.96 3.98
N LYS A 200 3.85 19.12 3.66
CA LYS A 200 3.76 19.61 2.29
C LYS A 200 5.17 19.63 1.67
N ASP A 201 5.27 19.31 0.38
CA ASP A 201 6.50 19.24 -0.41
C ASP A 201 7.46 18.08 -0.02
N ASP A 202 7.10 17.23 0.98
CA ASP A 202 7.81 15.96 1.24
C ASP A 202 7.61 14.98 0.08
N VAL A 203 8.55 14.04 -0.09
CA VAL A 203 8.50 12.99 -1.13
C VAL A 203 7.93 11.70 -0.59
N VAL A 204 6.85 11.22 -1.20
CA VAL A 204 6.16 9.96 -0.89
C VAL A 204 6.52 8.89 -1.91
N LEU A 205 6.95 7.73 -1.45
CA LEU A 205 7.27 6.57 -2.29
C LEU A 205 6.24 5.46 -2.09
N ASP A 206 5.82 4.84 -3.18
CA ASP A 206 5.12 3.56 -3.18
C ASP A 206 5.80 2.58 -4.14
N PRO A 207 6.50 1.54 -3.64
CA PRO A 207 7.15 0.53 -4.47
C PRO A 207 6.19 -0.36 -5.26
N PHE A 208 4.90 -0.40 -4.88
CA PHE A 208 3.86 -1.24 -5.49
C PHE A 208 2.65 -0.38 -5.85
N MET A 209 2.88 0.55 -6.78
CA MET A 209 1.95 1.66 -7.06
C MET A 209 0.55 1.23 -7.52
N GLY A 210 0.42 0.07 -8.16
CA GLY A 210 -0.87 -0.45 -8.64
C GLY A 210 -1.61 0.57 -9.51
N SER A 211 -2.84 0.89 -9.12
CA SER A 211 -3.66 1.91 -9.80
C SER A 211 -3.31 3.36 -9.48
N GLY A 212 -2.21 3.62 -8.74
CA GLY A 212 -1.72 4.97 -8.46
C GLY A 212 -2.41 5.68 -7.30
N THR A 213 -3.07 4.97 -6.40
CA THR A 213 -3.84 5.58 -5.31
C THR A 213 -2.96 6.45 -4.42
N THR A 214 -1.78 5.96 -4.03
CA THR A 214 -0.80 6.72 -3.23
C THR A 214 -0.34 7.99 -3.96
N ALA A 215 0.00 7.89 -5.24
CA ALA A 215 0.47 9.04 -6.04
C ALA A 215 -0.61 10.12 -6.21
N VAL A 216 -1.86 9.72 -6.48
CA VAL A 216 -3.00 10.64 -6.61
C VAL A 216 -3.21 11.42 -5.31
N VAL A 217 -3.17 10.73 -4.17
CA VAL A 217 -3.34 11.36 -2.86
C VAL A 217 -2.15 12.26 -2.52
N ALA A 218 -0.91 11.82 -2.76
CA ALA A 218 0.29 12.64 -2.54
C ALA A 218 0.21 13.96 -3.34
N LYS A 219 -0.07 13.88 -4.63
CA LYS A 219 -0.26 15.05 -5.49
C LYS A 219 -1.37 15.98 -4.99
N ARG A 220 -2.54 15.42 -4.67
CA ARG A 220 -3.70 16.21 -4.18
C ARG A 220 -3.41 16.93 -2.87
N THR A 221 -2.56 16.37 -2.02
CA THR A 221 -2.21 16.93 -0.70
C THR A 221 -0.93 17.77 -0.72
N GLY A 222 -0.38 18.04 -1.91
CA GLY A 222 0.80 18.90 -2.11
C GLY A 222 2.13 18.24 -1.72
N ARG A 223 2.23 16.92 -1.87
CA ARG A 223 3.48 16.16 -1.75
C ARG A 223 3.97 15.77 -3.13
N HIS A 224 5.29 15.62 -3.25
CA HIS A 224 5.89 14.92 -4.38
C HIS A 224 5.72 13.42 -4.21
N PHE A 225 5.80 12.69 -5.31
CA PHE A 225 5.72 11.24 -5.27
C PHE A 225 6.70 10.58 -6.24
N VAL A 226 7.01 9.32 -5.97
CA VAL A 226 7.65 8.41 -6.92
C VAL A 226 7.10 7.01 -6.66
N GLY A 227 6.96 6.22 -7.71
CA GLY A 227 6.47 4.85 -7.54
C GLY A 227 6.84 3.93 -8.69
N PHE A 228 6.73 2.64 -8.39
CA PHE A 228 7.04 1.57 -9.33
C PHE A 228 5.84 0.68 -9.52
N GLU A 229 5.63 0.25 -10.76
CA GLU A 229 4.56 -0.68 -11.13
C GLU A 229 5.08 -1.60 -12.25
N ILE A 230 5.05 -2.90 -12.00
CA ILE A 230 5.56 -3.88 -12.95
C ILE A 230 4.58 -4.10 -14.11
N SER A 231 3.27 -4.02 -13.85
CA SER A 231 2.24 -4.12 -14.87
C SER A 231 2.16 -2.86 -15.70
N LYS A 232 2.42 -2.98 -17.00
CA LYS A 232 2.25 -1.88 -17.96
C LYS A 232 0.83 -1.34 -17.98
N ASN A 233 -0.16 -2.21 -17.84
CA ASN A 233 -1.57 -1.84 -17.78
C ASN A 233 -1.88 -0.99 -16.54
N TYR A 234 -1.48 -1.43 -15.36
CA TYR A 234 -1.69 -0.67 -14.12
C TYR A 234 -0.90 0.65 -14.12
N CYS A 235 0.31 0.67 -14.69
CA CYS A 235 1.08 1.90 -14.87
C CYS A 235 0.34 2.89 -15.80
N SER A 236 -0.32 2.42 -16.84
CA SER A 236 -1.14 3.27 -17.73
C SER A 236 -2.37 3.82 -17.00
N ILE A 237 -3.07 2.99 -16.22
CA ILE A 237 -4.22 3.39 -15.39
C ILE A 237 -3.81 4.46 -14.39
N SER A 238 -2.70 4.26 -13.68
CA SER A 238 -2.22 5.19 -12.66
C SER A 238 -1.84 6.55 -13.26
N ASN A 239 -1.17 6.56 -14.41
CA ASN A 239 -0.84 7.80 -15.11
C ASN A 239 -2.09 8.53 -15.61
N ALA A 240 -3.11 7.83 -16.11
CA ALA A 240 -4.38 8.43 -16.51
C ALA A 240 -5.10 9.09 -15.32
N ARG A 241 -5.10 8.45 -14.13
CA ARG A 241 -5.65 9.03 -12.91
C ARG A 241 -4.93 10.31 -12.48
N LEU A 242 -3.61 10.36 -12.62
CA LEU A 242 -2.80 11.54 -12.29
C LEU A 242 -3.09 12.75 -13.20
N ILE A 243 -3.48 12.52 -14.44
CA ILE A 243 -3.83 13.59 -15.41
C ILE A 243 -5.26 14.13 -15.14
N GLY A 244 -6.05 13.48 -14.27
CA GLY A 244 -7.40 13.92 -13.95
C GLY A 244 -8.47 13.46 -14.95
N SER A 245 -8.16 12.48 -15.80
CA SER A 245 -9.17 11.78 -16.60
C SER A 245 -10.07 11.01 -15.65
N ALA A 246 -11.33 11.41 -15.53
CA ALA A 246 -12.29 10.86 -14.57
C ALA A 246 -12.59 9.35 -14.76
N HIS A 247 -12.23 8.77 -15.88
CA HIS A 247 -12.35 7.35 -16.19
C HIS A 247 -11.15 6.91 -17.04
N PRO A 248 -10.21 6.12 -16.52
CA PRO A 248 -9.38 5.31 -17.39
C PRO A 248 -10.31 4.30 -18.06
N GLU A 249 -10.45 4.41 -19.36
CA GLU A 249 -11.09 3.38 -20.17
C GLU A 249 -10.29 2.09 -19.94
N ILE A 250 -10.99 0.98 -19.66
CA ILE A 250 -10.34 -0.33 -19.61
C ILE A 250 -9.87 -0.60 -21.04
N VAL A 251 -8.56 -0.57 -21.22
CA VAL A 251 -7.95 -0.98 -22.50
C VAL A 251 -8.05 -2.50 -22.54
N GLN A 252 -9.06 -3.02 -23.24
CA GLN A 252 -9.10 -4.42 -23.62
C GLN A 252 -8.26 -4.57 -24.89
N GLU A 253 -7.13 -5.23 -24.79
CA GLU A 253 -6.42 -5.71 -25.96
C GLU A 253 -7.27 -6.84 -26.61
N THR A 254 -7.85 -6.54 -27.74
CA THR A 254 -8.38 -7.56 -28.65
C THR A 254 -7.34 -7.81 -29.74
N ASP A 255 -7.28 -9.03 -30.27
CA ASP A 255 -6.35 -9.46 -31.33
C ASP A 255 -6.35 -8.62 -32.62
N GLY A 256 -6.99 -7.47 -32.63
CA GLY A 256 -7.13 -6.56 -33.78
C GLY A 256 -6.85 -5.09 -33.51
N GLY A 257 -6.30 -4.72 -32.34
CA GLY A 257 -5.99 -3.32 -32.02
C GLY A 257 -6.76 -2.78 -30.79
N VAL A 258 -6.33 -1.64 -30.30
CA VAL A 258 -6.89 -0.97 -29.11
C VAL A 258 -8.28 -0.38 -29.45
N VAL A 259 -9.34 -0.91 -28.84
CA VAL A 259 -10.69 -0.34 -28.93
C VAL A 259 -11.04 0.35 -27.63
N LEU A 260 -11.31 1.64 -27.69
CA LEU A 260 -11.78 2.45 -26.57
C LEU A 260 -13.30 2.24 -26.39
N SER A 261 -13.74 1.56 -25.36
CA SER A 261 -15.16 1.41 -25.04
C SER A 261 -15.59 2.34 -23.91
N LYS A 262 -16.55 3.22 -24.17
CA LYS A 262 -17.28 4.00 -23.16
C LYS A 262 -18.42 3.16 -22.59
N GLN A 263 -18.30 2.65 -21.38
CA GLN A 263 -19.48 2.17 -20.64
C GLN A 263 -20.15 3.36 -19.94
N LYS A 264 -21.37 3.69 -20.38
CA LYS A 264 -22.30 4.51 -19.61
C LYS A 264 -22.82 3.65 -18.44
N PHE A 265 -22.60 4.11 -17.22
CA PHE A 265 -23.38 3.65 -16.07
C PHE A 265 -24.52 4.63 -15.89
N ASP A 266 -25.74 4.19 -16.18
CA ASP A 266 -26.95 4.86 -15.75
C ASP A 266 -27.06 4.67 -14.22
N ILE A 267 -27.13 5.78 -13.51
CA ILE A 267 -27.42 5.82 -12.09
C ILE A 267 -28.92 6.05 -12.00
N ASP A 268 -29.67 5.02 -11.59
CA ASP A 268 -31.00 5.14 -10.99
C ASP A 268 -30.88 5.05 -9.47
#